data_bb15ec7a5e3d975317a2b0b18d9d17ca
#
_entry.id   bb15ec7a5e3d975317a2b0b18d9d17ca
#
_cell.length_a   1.000
_cell.length_b   1.000
_cell.length_c   1.000
_cell.angle_alpha   90.00
_cell.angle_beta   90.00
_cell.angle_gamma   90.00
#
_symmetry.space_group_name_H-M   'P 1'
#
loop_
_entity.id
_entity.type
_entity.pdbx_description
1 polymer ?
#
loop_
_entity_poly.entity_id
_entity_poly.type
_entity_poly.pdbx_seq_one_letter_code
_entity_poly.pdbx_strand_id
1 'polypeptide(L)'
;MNPLLHPLPSEAESIPSPSQFTYPFCYRPHPLCQLAAKEVIDYCHHTPEMYPQEGKMFGVLVVEHEGKRYYLRAFSGIYNGSYHHEGFVPPIFDLQQGYFREEEQRIVELTQRIQQSKDNEEKVTLKALRKEKSQTLQTWTFRQFRMHNAQGNVADLIDIFKDYKTPFTEEEYLDYKEGRTPIKPHSKVGIPPAGAGECCAPKLLQYAYLHNFKPLCMEEFWVGPSQGSQMRVEGHFYPSCQHKCVPILTYMMQGLDVEENPLFRRGQELLQQVRIIYEDTDIMVVSKPSGLLSVPSRNHGEVSLQLHLSAIDPEIRLAHRLDQDTSGLLIAAKNIETCRQLQQQFVRHEVQKKYVALLSAPLSPSLPQEGTISLPLSRNPFDSPRQVVDYRFGKPSITHYIYKGNSRIELFPQTGRTHQLRIHCAHPEGLGSPIRGDILYGTAADRLYLHAESITFRHPTTGKWMTFAEEAF
;
A
#
# COMPACT_ATOMS: atom_id res chain seq x y z
N MET A 1 -30.72 23.55 -1.50
CA MET A 1 -29.56 22.76 -2.01
C MET A 1 -28.82 22.25 -0.79
N ASN A 2 -28.34 21.01 -0.79
CA ASN A 2 -27.57 20.48 0.33
C ASN A 2 -26.26 21.27 0.48
N PRO A 3 -25.91 21.82 1.66
CA PRO A 3 -24.77 22.71 1.86
C PRO A 3 -23.39 22.04 1.64
N LEU A 4 -23.34 20.71 1.58
CA LEU A 4 -22.12 19.95 1.36
C LEU A 4 -21.91 19.53 -0.11
N LEU A 5 -22.85 19.86 -1.01
CA LEU A 5 -22.69 19.70 -2.45
C LEU A 5 -21.92 20.91 -3.00
N HIS A 6 -20.66 20.70 -3.33
CA HIS A 6 -19.81 21.71 -3.95
C HIS A 6 -19.90 21.62 -5.48
N PRO A 7 -20.08 22.75 -6.19
CA PRO A 7 -20.05 22.75 -7.65
C PRO A 7 -18.64 22.38 -8.15
N LEU A 8 -18.57 21.62 -9.23
CA LEU A 8 -17.31 21.41 -9.94
C LEU A 8 -16.95 22.67 -10.74
N PRO A 9 -15.66 22.96 -10.96
CA PRO A 9 -15.24 24.07 -11.84
C PRO A 9 -15.70 23.85 -13.28
N SER A 10 -15.78 24.94 -14.07
CA SER A 10 -16.30 24.92 -15.45
C SER A 10 -15.59 23.94 -16.38
N GLU A 11 -14.31 23.72 -16.17
CA GLU A 11 -13.49 22.74 -16.92
C GLU A 11 -14.06 21.32 -16.85
N ALA A 12 -14.78 21.01 -15.79
CA ALA A 12 -15.42 19.69 -15.62
C ALA A 12 -16.52 19.43 -16.67
N GLU A 13 -17.11 20.46 -17.29
CA GLU A 13 -18.15 20.29 -18.29
C GLU A 13 -17.66 19.51 -19.52
N SER A 14 -16.39 19.68 -19.90
CA SER A 14 -15.77 18.98 -21.02
C SER A 14 -15.36 17.54 -20.72
N ILE A 15 -15.36 17.13 -19.45
CA ILE A 15 -14.92 15.80 -19.00
C ILE A 15 -16.14 14.90 -18.90
N PRO A 16 -16.20 13.75 -19.63
CA PRO A 16 -17.30 12.81 -19.50
C PRO A 16 -17.32 12.18 -18.10
N SER A 17 -18.52 11.89 -17.61
CA SER A 17 -18.67 11.06 -16.42
C SER A 17 -18.19 9.64 -16.71
N PRO A 18 -17.55 8.94 -15.76
CA PRO A 18 -17.22 7.54 -15.95
C PRO A 18 -18.52 6.72 -16.12
N SER A 19 -18.46 5.67 -16.94
CA SER A 19 -19.61 4.77 -17.16
C SER A 19 -19.88 3.87 -15.97
N GLN A 20 -18.86 3.59 -15.17
CA GLN A 20 -18.88 2.78 -13.95
C GLN A 20 -18.23 3.57 -12.81
N PHE A 21 -18.55 3.25 -11.57
CA PHE A 21 -17.86 3.83 -10.41
C PHE A 21 -16.39 3.44 -10.42
N THR A 22 -15.47 4.39 -10.22
CA THR A 22 -14.01 4.16 -10.26
C THR A 22 -13.57 3.17 -9.18
N TYR A 23 -12.60 2.30 -9.50
CA TYR A 23 -12.05 1.34 -8.56
C TYR A 23 -11.21 2.03 -7.48
N PRO A 24 -11.62 2.01 -6.19
CA PRO A 24 -11.03 2.89 -5.18
C PRO A 24 -9.63 2.49 -4.69
N PHE A 25 -9.14 1.33 -5.12
CA PHE A 25 -7.83 0.80 -4.71
C PHE A 25 -6.78 0.93 -5.83
N CYS A 26 -6.98 1.87 -6.77
CA CYS A 26 -6.08 2.18 -7.87
C CYS A 26 -5.37 3.52 -7.67
N TYR A 27 -4.17 3.70 -8.28
CA TYR A 27 -3.39 4.95 -8.26
C TYR A 27 -3.69 5.90 -9.44
N ARG A 28 -4.75 5.66 -10.21
CA ARG A 28 -5.10 6.48 -11.38
C ARG A 28 -6.37 7.27 -11.12
N PRO A 29 -6.25 8.53 -10.65
CA PRO A 29 -7.41 9.35 -10.35
C PRO A 29 -8.17 9.72 -11.62
N HIS A 30 -9.50 9.70 -11.53
CA HIS A 30 -10.36 10.21 -12.61
C HIS A 30 -10.18 11.74 -12.75
N PRO A 31 -10.17 12.32 -13.98
CA PRO A 31 -9.98 13.76 -14.18
C PRO A 31 -10.94 14.64 -13.40
N LEU A 32 -12.22 14.23 -13.22
CA LEU A 32 -13.18 14.95 -12.37
C LEU A 32 -12.74 15.00 -10.91
N CYS A 33 -12.15 13.91 -10.38
CA CYS A 33 -11.62 13.91 -9.02
C CYS A 33 -10.35 14.76 -8.89
N GLN A 34 -9.53 14.85 -9.96
CA GLN A 34 -8.35 15.74 -9.97
C GLN A 34 -8.77 17.20 -9.85
N LEU A 35 -9.82 17.63 -10.56
CA LEU A 35 -10.37 18.98 -10.44
C LEU A 35 -10.94 19.22 -9.04
N ALA A 36 -11.76 18.29 -8.52
CA ALA A 36 -12.32 18.43 -7.18
C ALA A 36 -11.23 18.45 -6.09
N ALA A 37 -10.18 17.65 -6.23
CA ALA A 37 -9.05 17.66 -5.30
C ALA A 37 -8.28 18.98 -5.32
N LYS A 38 -8.09 19.57 -6.50
CA LYS A 38 -7.47 20.89 -6.65
C LYS A 38 -8.26 21.95 -5.89
N GLU A 39 -9.59 21.97 -6.03
CA GLU A 39 -10.45 22.90 -5.29
C GLU A 39 -10.29 22.75 -3.76
N VAL A 40 -10.14 21.51 -3.27
CA VAL A 40 -9.92 21.25 -1.83
C VAL A 40 -8.53 21.70 -1.39
N ILE A 41 -7.48 21.46 -2.18
CA ILE A 41 -6.12 21.90 -1.89
C ILE A 41 -6.07 23.42 -1.86
N ASP A 42 -6.63 24.08 -2.88
CA ASP A 42 -6.71 25.54 -2.97
C ASP A 42 -7.49 26.12 -1.79
N TYR A 43 -8.59 25.51 -1.39
CA TYR A 43 -9.34 25.89 -0.19
C TYR A 43 -8.47 25.78 1.08
N CYS A 44 -7.71 24.71 1.27
CA CYS A 44 -6.81 24.58 2.42
C CYS A 44 -5.71 25.65 2.42
N HIS A 45 -5.15 25.99 1.27
CA HIS A 45 -4.12 27.03 1.15
C HIS A 45 -4.66 28.43 1.41
N HIS A 46 -5.91 28.73 1.02
CA HIS A 46 -6.54 30.04 1.23
C HIS A 46 -7.22 30.19 2.61
N THR A 47 -7.31 29.10 3.39
CA THR A 47 -7.89 29.07 4.72
C THR A 47 -6.84 28.59 5.72
N PRO A 48 -6.07 29.48 6.38
CA PRO A 48 -4.92 29.10 7.19
C PRO A 48 -5.24 28.10 8.29
N GLU A 49 -6.45 28.15 8.87
CA GLU A 49 -6.92 27.20 9.87
C GLU A 49 -7.15 25.80 9.30
N MET A 50 -7.30 25.70 7.97
CA MET A 50 -7.55 24.45 7.26
C MET A 50 -6.31 23.89 6.57
N TYR A 51 -5.14 24.55 6.67
CA TYR A 51 -3.90 24.00 6.16
C TYR A 51 -3.24 23.07 7.19
N PRO A 52 -3.06 21.77 6.91
CA PRO A 52 -2.56 20.82 7.89
C PRO A 52 -1.06 20.98 8.13
N GLN A 53 -0.69 21.41 9.34
CA GLN A 53 0.71 21.60 9.76
C GLN A 53 1.51 20.28 9.75
N GLU A 54 0.84 19.17 10.02
CA GLU A 54 1.44 17.84 10.04
C GLU A 54 1.05 16.99 8.82
N GLY A 55 0.40 17.60 7.82
CA GLY A 55 -0.15 16.89 6.67
C GLY A 55 -1.34 15.99 7.01
N LYS A 56 -2.23 15.79 6.04
CA LYS A 56 -3.50 15.08 6.24
C LYS A 56 -3.98 14.42 4.95
N MET A 57 -4.65 13.26 5.10
CA MET A 57 -5.38 12.64 4.01
C MET A 57 -6.75 13.29 3.86
N PHE A 58 -7.02 13.82 2.68
CA PHE A 58 -8.34 14.28 2.24
C PHE A 58 -8.89 13.34 1.18
N GLY A 59 -10.18 13.46 0.92
CA GLY A 59 -10.84 12.71 -0.14
C GLY A 59 -11.97 13.51 -0.78
N VAL A 60 -12.25 13.20 -2.03
CA VAL A 60 -13.36 13.74 -2.79
C VAL A 60 -14.17 12.62 -3.41
N LEU A 61 -15.50 12.83 -3.47
CA LEU A 61 -16.45 11.98 -4.18
C LEU A 61 -17.24 12.85 -5.13
N VAL A 62 -17.10 12.62 -6.42
CA VAL A 62 -17.98 13.24 -7.42
C VAL A 62 -19.28 12.47 -7.46
N VAL A 63 -20.37 13.20 -7.37
CA VAL A 63 -21.74 12.67 -7.37
C VAL A 63 -22.60 13.35 -8.42
N GLU A 64 -23.63 12.65 -8.89
CA GLU A 64 -24.71 13.21 -9.67
C GLU A 64 -25.96 13.40 -8.78
N HIS A 65 -26.54 14.58 -8.84
CA HIS A 65 -27.80 14.92 -8.18
C HIS A 65 -28.63 15.83 -9.08
N GLU A 66 -29.91 15.46 -9.35
CA GLU A 66 -30.80 16.20 -10.23
C GLU A 66 -30.21 16.50 -11.63
N GLY A 67 -29.47 15.52 -12.19
CA GLY A 67 -28.85 15.64 -13.51
C GLY A 67 -27.63 16.56 -13.58
N LYS A 68 -27.15 17.06 -12.45
CA LYS A 68 -25.93 17.89 -12.34
C LYS A 68 -24.87 17.18 -11.51
N ARG A 69 -23.61 17.53 -11.79
CA ARG A 69 -22.45 16.98 -11.08
C ARG A 69 -21.98 17.93 -10.00
N TYR A 70 -21.69 17.36 -8.83
CA TYR A 70 -21.14 18.04 -7.67
C TYR A 70 -20.03 17.18 -7.08
N TYR A 71 -19.28 17.72 -6.13
CA TYR A 71 -18.39 16.92 -5.32
C TYR A 71 -18.68 17.09 -3.82
N LEU A 72 -18.44 16.02 -3.08
CA LEU A 72 -18.34 15.98 -1.63
C LEU A 72 -16.88 15.94 -1.24
N ARG A 73 -16.54 16.48 -0.08
CA ARG A 73 -15.17 16.45 0.46
C ARG A 73 -15.12 15.92 1.89
N ALA A 74 -14.05 15.19 2.22
CA ALA A 74 -13.80 14.61 3.54
C ALA A 74 -12.33 14.71 3.93
N PHE A 75 -12.06 14.54 5.22
CA PHE A 75 -10.71 14.30 5.77
C PHE A 75 -10.75 13.03 6.63
N SER A 76 -9.60 12.37 6.83
CA SER A 76 -9.52 11.13 7.62
C SER A 76 -9.47 11.44 9.12
N GLY A 77 -10.21 10.70 9.96
CA GLY A 77 -10.21 10.81 11.44
C GLY A 77 -10.51 12.21 11.94
N ILE A 78 -9.87 12.60 13.06
CA ILE A 78 -9.94 13.95 13.64
C ILE A 78 -9.02 14.89 12.87
N TYR A 79 -9.45 16.12 12.67
CA TYR A 79 -8.68 17.19 12.07
C TYR A 79 -8.79 18.46 12.94
N ASN A 80 -7.65 19.07 13.31
CA ASN A 80 -7.60 20.24 14.21
C ASN A 80 -8.49 20.09 15.44
N GLY A 81 -8.48 18.91 16.07
CA GLY A 81 -9.22 18.60 17.28
C GLY A 81 -10.72 18.34 17.09
N SER A 82 -11.25 18.34 15.85
CA SER A 82 -12.67 18.13 15.56
C SER A 82 -12.89 17.09 14.47
N TYR A 83 -14.02 16.38 14.55
CA TYR A 83 -14.57 15.58 13.45
C TYR A 83 -15.43 16.41 12.48
N HIS A 84 -15.78 17.65 12.86
CA HIS A 84 -16.69 18.51 12.13
C HIS A 84 -15.99 19.78 11.64
N HIS A 85 -15.99 20.00 10.34
CA HIS A 85 -15.55 21.24 9.71
C HIS A 85 -16.56 21.64 8.62
N GLU A 86 -16.78 22.94 8.49
CA GLU A 86 -17.74 23.49 7.51
C GLU A 86 -17.39 23.06 6.09
N GLY A 87 -18.41 22.63 5.36
CA GLY A 87 -18.28 22.15 3.97
C GLY A 87 -17.69 20.74 3.82
N PHE A 88 -17.37 20.03 4.90
CA PHE A 88 -16.93 18.63 4.87
C PHE A 88 -18.01 17.68 5.37
N VAL A 89 -18.09 16.49 4.80
CA VAL A 89 -19.04 15.47 5.26
C VAL A 89 -18.76 15.10 6.71
N PRO A 90 -19.79 14.89 7.53
CA PRO A 90 -19.64 14.55 8.93
C PRO A 90 -19.04 13.14 9.12
N PRO A 91 -18.58 12.78 10.32
CA PRO A 91 -18.21 11.41 10.66
C PRO A 91 -19.43 10.49 10.55
N ILE A 92 -19.21 9.20 10.32
CA ILE A 92 -20.29 8.18 10.31
C ILE A 92 -20.88 8.04 11.72
N PHE A 93 -20.02 8.12 12.71
CA PHE A 93 -20.39 8.16 14.13
C PHE A 93 -19.51 9.17 14.87
N ASP A 94 -20.14 10.02 15.71
CA ASP A 94 -19.42 11.04 16.48
C ASP A 94 -18.87 10.45 17.77
N LEU A 95 -17.55 10.28 17.83
CA LEU A 95 -16.83 9.77 18.99
C LEU A 95 -16.55 10.86 20.08
N GLN A 96 -16.89 12.13 19.83
CA GLN A 96 -16.62 13.21 20.80
C GLN A 96 -17.74 13.41 21.81
N GLN A 97 -18.85 12.66 21.70
CA GLN A 97 -20.05 12.88 22.51
C GLN A 97 -20.59 11.58 23.12
N GLY A 98 -21.44 11.74 24.13
CA GLY A 98 -22.23 10.67 24.71
C GLY A 98 -21.43 9.56 25.40
N TYR A 99 -21.98 8.35 25.36
CA TYR A 99 -21.45 7.17 26.05
C TYR A 99 -19.98 6.86 25.77
N PHE A 100 -19.51 7.08 24.52
CA PHE A 100 -18.11 6.83 24.19
C PHE A 100 -17.19 7.72 25.05
N ARG A 101 -17.49 9.01 25.14
CA ARG A 101 -16.67 9.98 25.88
C ARG A 101 -16.65 9.71 27.39
N GLU A 102 -17.79 9.31 27.94
CA GLU A 102 -17.90 8.96 29.38
C GLU A 102 -17.06 7.72 29.72
N GLU A 103 -17.16 6.65 28.91
CA GLU A 103 -16.40 5.41 29.14
C GLU A 103 -14.90 5.60 28.86
N GLU A 104 -14.54 6.39 27.84
CA GLU A 104 -13.15 6.75 27.57
C GLU A 104 -12.53 7.45 28.80
N GLN A 105 -13.23 8.41 29.40
CA GLN A 105 -12.77 9.09 30.58
C GLN A 105 -12.57 8.14 31.76
N ARG A 106 -13.47 7.21 32.01
CA ARG A 106 -13.31 6.14 33.01
C ARG A 106 -12.09 5.27 32.78
N ILE A 107 -11.77 4.96 31.50
CA ILE A 107 -10.57 4.20 31.14
C ILE A 107 -9.31 5.01 31.40
N VAL A 108 -9.33 6.33 31.14
CA VAL A 108 -8.22 7.25 31.47
C VAL A 108 -7.99 7.30 32.99
N GLU A 109 -9.05 7.44 33.80
CA GLU A 109 -8.96 7.41 35.26
C GLU A 109 -8.35 6.10 35.77
N LEU A 110 -8.77 4.94 35.24
CA LEU A 110 -8.16 3.65 35.56
C LEU A 110 -6.67 3.61 35.21
N THR A 111 -6.28 4.21 34.09
CA THR A 111 -4.87 4.29 33.67
C THR A 111 -4.05 5.11 34.63
N GLN A 112 -4.58 6.26 35.11
CA GLN A 112 -3.94 7.10 36.14
C GLN A 112 -3.79 6.37 37.47
N ARG A 113 -4.83 5.65 37.90
CA ARG A 113 -4.78 4.83 39.12
C ARG A 113 -3.73 3.72 39.04
N ILE A 114 -3.61 3.05 37.92
CA ILE A 114 -2.57 2.03 37.68
C ILE A 114 -1.17 2.63 37.81
N GLN A 115 -0.96 3.84 37.31
CA GLN A 115 0.33 4.56 37.43
C GLN A 115 0.66 4.98 38.88
N GLN A 116 -0.33 5.37 39.62
CA GLN A 116 -0.18 5.88 41.00
C GLN A 116 -0.10 4.79 42.07
N SER A 117 -0.74 3.63 41.81
CA SER A 117 -0.71 2.52 42.82
C SER A 117 0.73 2.00 43.01
N LYS A 118 1.05 1.69 44.28
CA LYS A 118 2.31 1.03 44.66
C LYS A 118 2.12 -0.46 44.92
N ASP A 119 0.87 -0.91 45.03
CA ASP A 119 0.51 -2.31 45.28
C ASP A 119 0.45 -3.10 43.95
N ASN A 120 1.20 -4.20 43.88
CA ASN A 120 1.26 -5.04 42.68
C ASN A 120 -0.03 -5.84 42.43
N GLU A 121 -0.74 -6.28 43.47
CA GLU A 121 -2.01 -6.98 43.35
C GLU A 121 -3.12 -6.05 42.86
N GLU A 122 -3.17 -4.84 43.40
CA GLU A 122 -4.08 -3.78 42.93
C GLU A 122 -3.80 -3.45 41.47
N LYS A 123 -2.52 -3.31 41.05
CA LYS A 123 -2.15 -3.05 39.65
C LYS A 123 -2.64 -4.14 38.71
N VAL A 124 -2.52 -5.41 39.09
CA VAL A 124 -3.00 -6.54 38.27
C VAL A 124 -4.51 -6.45 38.08
N THR A 125 -5.25 -6.21 39.19
CA THR A 125 -6.71 -6.10 39.15
C THR A 125 -7.17 -4.90 38.29
N LEU A 126 -6.56 -3.73 38.48
CA LEU A 126 -6.89 -2.53 37.71
C LEU A 126 -6.56 -2.68 36.23
N LYS A 127 -5.45 -3.34 35.88
CA LYS A 127 -5.10 -3.65 34.49
C LYS A 127 -6.13 -4.58 33.84
N ALA A 128 -6.60 -5.60 34.55
CA ALA A 128 -7.63 -6.52 34.04
C ALA A 128 -8.95 -5.76 33.79
N LEU A 129 -9.40 -4.95 34.75
CA LEU A 129 -10.60 -4.12 34.62
C LEU A 129 -10.50 -3.11 33.48
N ARG A 130 -9.35 -2.41 33.35
CA ARG A 130 -9.11 -1.48 32.23
C ARG A 130 -9.20 -2.19 30.88
N LYS A 131 -8.60 -3.38 30.78
CA LYS A 131 -8.63 -4.19 29.54
C LYS A 131 -10.05 -4.57 29.17
N GLU A 132 -10.82 -5.08 30.13
CA GLU A 132 -12.23 -5.45 29.93
C GLU A 132 -13.06 -4.26 29.45
N LYS A 133 -12.97 -3.10 30.15
CA LYS A 133 -13.70 -1.89 29.78
C LYS A 133 -13.29 -1.39 28.39
N SER A 134 -11.99 -1.41 28.06
CA SER A 134 -11.50 -1.01 26.73
C SER A 134 -12.05 -1.93 25.63
N GLN A 135 -12.10 -3.23 25.85
CA GLN A 135 -12.66 -4.19 24.91
C GLN A 135 -14.17 -4.02 24.72
N THR A 136 -14.89 -3.78 25.81
CA THR A 136 -16.34 -3.54 25.79
C THR A 136 -16.64 -2.25 25.02
N LEU A 137 -15.94 -1.16 25.32
CA LEU A 137 -16.09 0.11 24.63
C LEU A 137 -15.75 -0.02 23.12
N GLN A 138 -14.68 -0.70 22.80
CA GLN A 138 -14.27 -0.94 21.42
C GLN A 138 -15.34 -1.73 20.64
N THR A 139 -15.87 -2.80 21.21
CA THR A 139 -16.93 -3.61 20.58
C THR A 139 -18.20 -2.78 20.40
N TRP A 140 -18.59 -2.03 21.42
CA TRP A 140 -19.75 -1.14 21.34
C TRP A 140 -19.55 -0.10 20.24
N THR A 141 -18.38 0.54 20.17
CA THR A 141 -18.03 1.54 19.15
C THR A 141 -18.17 0.96 17.74
N PHE A 142 -17.61 -0.23 17.48
CA PHE A 142 -17.69 -0.86 16.16
C PHE A 142 -19.13 -1.11 15.72
N ARG A 143 -20.05 -1.37 16.64
CA ARG A 143 -21.48 -1.53 16.32
C ARG A 143 -22.20 -0.22 16.02
N GLN A 144 -21.65 0.94 16.46
CA GLN A 144 -22.22 2.25 16.13
C GLN A 144 -21.90 2.68 14.68
N PHE A 145 -20.82 2.16 14.10
CA PHE A 145 -20.49 2.42 12.69
C PHE A 145 -21.40 1.61 11.76
N ARG A 146 -22.61 2.16 11.50
CA ARG A 146 -23.64 1.57 10.65
C ARG A 146 -23.41 1.97 9.20
N MET A 147 -22.79 1.09 8.41
CA MET A 147 -22.43 1.31 7.01
C MET A 147 -23.61 0.97 6.09
N HIS A 148 -23.98 1.90 5.20
CA HIS A 148 -24.95 1.66 4.13
C HIS A 148 -24.22 1.18 2.88
N ASN A 149 -24.81 0.25 2.14
CA ASN A 149 -24.37 -0.09 0.79
C ASN A 149 -25.31 0.53 -0.26
N ALA A 150 -24.92 0.45 -1.53
CA ALA A 150 -25.73 1.03 -2.62
C ALA A 150 -27.08 0.32 -2.86
N GLN A 151 -27.30 -0.85 -2.26
CA GLN A 151 -28.60 -1.55 -2.28
C GLN A 151 -29.52 -1.11 -1.14
N GLY A 152 -29.06 -0.22 -0.25
CA GLY A 152 -29.81 0.22 0.94
C GLY A 152 -29.69 -0.69 2.16
N ASN A 153 -28.89 -1.76 2.09
CA ASN A 153 -28.64 -2.61 3.25
C ASN A 153 -27.68 -1.92 4.22
N VAL A 154 -27.80 -2.26 5.51
CA VAL A 154 -26.98 -1.70 6.60
C VAL A 154 -26.30 -2.81 7.36
N ALA A 155 -24.97 -2.69 7.58
CA ALA A 155 -24.21 -3.58 8.45
C ALA A 155 -23.27 -2.76 9.36
N ASP A 156 -22.96 -3.30 10.53
CA ASP A 156 -21.94 -2.70 11.39
C ASP A 156 -20.52 -3.25 11.09
N LEU A 157 -19.51 -2.66 11.69
CA LEU A 157 -18.12 -3.08 11.44
C LEU A 157 -17.85 -4.52 11.92
N ILE A 158 -18.51 -5.01 12.97
CA ILE A 158 -18.31 -6.38 13.44
C ILE A 158 -18.78 -7.37 12.37
N ASP A 159 -19.95 -7.12 11.78
CA ASP A 159 -20.50 -7.96 10.73
C ASP A 159 -19.68 -7.89 9.44
N ILE A 160 -19.21 -6.69 9.07
CA ILE A 160 -18.36 -6.49 7.88
C ILE A 160 -17.02 -7.22 8.01
N PHE A 161 -16.40 -7.20 9.19
CA PHE A 161 -15.09 -7.78 9.42
C PHE A 161 -15.08 -9.24 9.84
N LYS A 162 -16.26 -9.88 10.05
CA LYS A 162 -16.37 -11.22 10.64
C LYS A 162 -15.43 -12.29 10.07
N ASP A 163 -15.19 -12.25 8.74
CA ASP A 163 -14.36 -13.20 8.01
C ASP A 163 -12.99 -12.61 7.60
N TYR A 164 -12.72 -11.35 7.95
CA TYR A 164 -11.49 -10.67 7.59
C TYR A 164 -10.37 -10.87 8.61
N LYS A 165 -9.14 -11.01 8.10
CA LYS A 165 -7.92 -11.04 8.90
C LYS A 165 -7.39 -9.63 9.09
N THR A 166 -7.60 -9.06 10.25
CA THR A 166 -7.02 -7.77 10.64
C THR A 166 -5.55 -7.96 11.03
N PRO A 167 -4.62 -7.17 10.47
CA PRO A 167 -3.21 -7.25 10.87
C PRO A 167 -3.04 -6.83 12.33
N PHE A 168 -1.92 -7.24 12.93
CA PHE A 168 -1.51 -6.79 14.25
C PHE A 168 -1.14 -5.29 14.24
N THR A 169 -1.14 -4.66 15.41
CA THR A 169 -0.81 -3.23 15.59
C THR A 169 0.70 -2.99 15.58
N GLU A 170 1.10 -1.73 15.39
CA GLU A 170 2.50 -1.31 15.48
C GLU A 170 3.07 -1.57 16.88
N GLU A 171 2.30 -1.27 17.92
CA GLU A 171 2.66 -1.53 19.30
C GLU A 171 2.92 -3.02 19.54
N GLU A 172 2.02 -3.91 19.12
CA GLU A 172 2.21 -5.36 19.22
C GLU A 172 3.47 -5.84 18.47
N TYR A 173 3.77 -5.22 17.34
CA TYR A 173 4.97 -5.55 16.56
C TYR A 173 6.25 -5.09 17.25
N LEU A 174 6.26 -3.86 17.77
CA LEU A 174 7.40 -3.28 18.49
C LEU A 174 7.64 -4.03 19.81
N ASP A 175 6.59 -4.35 20.55
CA ASP A 175 6.70 -5.14 21.78
C ASP A 175 7.36 -6.51 21.55
N TYR A 176 7.00 -7.18 20.46
CA TYR A 176 7.65 -8.42 20.07
C TYR A 176 9.10 -8.20 19.65
N LYS A 177 9.35 -7.20 18.81
CA LYS A 177 10.69 -6.89 18.31
C LYS A 177 11.66 -6.48 19.40
N GLU A 178 11.17 -5.75 20.38
CA GLU A 178 11.95 -5.28 21.53
C GLU A 178 12.05 -6.30 22.67
N GLY A 179 11.44 -7.48 22.51
CA GLY A 179 11.48 -8.53 23.51
C GLY A 179 10.61 -8.26 24.73
N ARG A 180 9.71 -7.25 24.69
CA ARG A 180 8.74 -6.98 25.75
C ARG A 180 7.67 -8.06 25.85
N THR A 181 7.42 -8.76 24.74
CA THR A 181 6.60 -9.96 24.71
C THR A 181 7.28 -11.08 23.93
N PRO A 182 7.26 -12.34 24.39
CA PRO A 182 7.76 -13.47 23.62
C PRO A 182 6.78 -13.90 22.52
N ILE A 183 5.55 -13.39 22.53
CA ILE A 183 4.50 -13.80 21.60
C ILE A 183 4.64 -13.01 20.30
N LYS A 184 4.94 -13.72 19.21
CA LYS A 184 4.95 -13.12 17.87
C LYS A 184 3.54 -12.66 17.51
N PRO A 185 3.35 -11.37 17.15
CA PRO A 185 2.04 -10.89 16.78
C PRO A 185 1.52 -11.59 15.52
N HIS A 186 0.22 -11.88 15.51
CA HIS A 186 -0.48 -12.53 14.40
C HIS A 186 -1.77 -11.78 14.06
N SER A 187 -2.24 -11.96 12.83
CA SER A 187 -3.51 -11.37 12.39
C SER A 187 -4.68 -11.96 13.18
N LYS A 188 -5.62 -11.10 13.57
CA LYS A 188 -6.86 -11.48 14.25
C LYS A 188 -7.99 -11.64 13.23
N VAL A 189 -8.88 -12.57 13.41
CA VAL A 189 -10.07 -12.75 12.56
C VAL A 189 -11.26 -12.11 13.24
N GLY A 190 -12.10 -11.40 12.48
CA GLY A 190 -13.36 -10.85 12.97
C GLY A 190 -13.24 -9.61 13.87
N ILE A 191 -12.06 -9.02 14.01
CA ILE A 191 -11.85 -7.82 14.83
C ILE A 191 -11.49 -6.64 13.92
N PRO A 192 -12.36 -5.61 13.81
CA PRO A 192 -12.01 -4.40 13.07
C PRO A 192 -10.77 -3.71 13.68
N PRO A 193 -9.89 -3.13 12.85
CA PRO A 193 -8.76 -2.35 13.36
C PRO A 193 -9.24 -1.01 13.94
N ALA A 194 -8.50 -0.46 14.89
CA ALA A 194 -8.79 0.87 15.44
C ALA A 194 -8.87 1.94 14.32
N GLY A 195 -9.85 2.83 14.40
CA GLY A 195 -10.12 3.87 13.40
C GLY A 195 -10.69 3.31 12.07
N ALA A 196 -11.21 2.08 12.05
CA ALA A 196 -12.01 1.58 10.92
C ALA A 196 -13.29 2.42 10.79
N GLY A 197 -13.63 2.82 9.55
CA GLY A 197 -14.78 3.69 9.28
C GLY A 197 -14.51 5.19 9.33
N GLU A 198 -13.35 5.62 9.85
CA GLU A 198 -12.99 7.04 9.97
C GLU A 198 -12.23 7.60 8.75
N CYS A 199 -11.90 6.77 7.75
CA CYS A 199 -11.25 7.20 6.52
C CYS A 199 -12.19 8.05 5.64
N CYS A 200 -11.63 8.78 4.67
CA CYS A 200 -12.41 9.65 3.78
C CYS A 200 -13.45 8.87 2.97
N ALA A 201 -13.03 7.79 2.31
CA ALA A 201 -13.87 7.04 1.39
C ALA A 201 -15.16 6.49 2.03
N PRO A 202 -15.14 5.80 3.19
CA PRO A 202 -16.38 5.38 3.86
C PRO A 202 -17.31 6.53 4.22
N LYS A 203 -16.79 7.67 4.72
CA LYS A 203 -17.59 8.84 5.06
C LYS A 203 -18.28 9.44 3.85
N LEU A 204 -17.56 9.56 2.74
CA LEU A 204 -18.07 10.10 1.47
C LEU A 204 -19.22 9.24 0.91
N LEU A 205 -19.03 7.93 0.80
CA LEU A 205 -20.07 7.02 0.32
C LEU A 205 -21.27 6.97 1.27
N GLN A 206 -21.04 6.92 2.59
CA GLN A 206 -22.11 6.95 3.57
C GLN A 206 -23.01 8.19 3.39
N TYR A 207 -22.37 9.36 3.27
CA TYR A 207 -23.11 10.61 3.07
C TYR A 207 -23.90 10.61 1.77
N ALA A 208 -23.29 10.15 0.68
CA ALA A 208 -23.94 10.06 -0.62
C ALA A 208 -25.18 9.15 -0.57
N TYR A 209 -25.09 7.97 0.05
CA TYR A 209 -26.21 7.03 0.18
C TYR A 209 -27.34 7.59 1.05
N LEU A 210 -27.02 8.20 2.19
CA LEU A 210 -28.01 8.79 3.08
C LEU A 210 -28.79 9.94 2.42
N HIS A 211 -28.20 10.60 1.43
CA HIS A 211 -28.84 11.73 0.71
C HIS A 211 -29.27 11.38 -0.70
N ASN A 212 -29.25 10.09 -1.08
CA ASN A 212 -29.63 9.61 -2.42
C ASN A 212 -28.83 10.29 -3.55
N PHE A 213 -27.56 10.61 -3.34
CA PHE A 213 -26.65 11.08 -4.38
C PHE A 213 -26.06 9.87 -5.10
N LYS A 214 -25.98 9.92 -6.44
CA LYS A 214 -25.38 8.87 -7.25
C LYS A 214 -23.86 9.03 -7.30
N PRO A 215 -23.05 8.13 -6.69
CA PRO A 215 -21.60 8.17 -6.78
C PRO A 215 -21.13 7.94 -8.22
N LEU A 216 -20.15 8.73 -8.67
CA LEU A 216 -19.54 8.60 -9.99
C LEU A 216 -18.07 8.18 -9.92
N CYS A 217 -17.25 8.91 -9.18
CA CYS A 217 -15.83 8.62 -8.96
C CYS A 217 -15.35 9.20 -7.64
N MET A 218 -14.34 8.57 -7.04
CA MET A 218 -13.84 8.91 -5.72
C MET A 218 -12.32 8.74 -5.66
N GLU A 219 -11.63 9.66 -4.96
CA GLU A 219 -10.18 9.58 -4.75
C GLU A 219 -9.77 10.16 -3.41
N GLU A 220 -8.63 9.68 -2.90
CA GLU A 220 -7.99 10.19 -1.69
C GLU A 220 -6.63 10.80 -2.05
N PHE A 221 -6.24 11.93 -1.42
CA PHE A 221 -5.02 12.66 -1.70
C PHE A 221 -4.45 13.30 -0.44
N TRP A 222 -3.17 13.65 -0.48
CA TRP A 222 -2.47 14.23 0.65
C TRP A 222 -2.41 15.75 0.55
N VAL A 223 -2.61 16.44 1.68
CA VAL A 223 -2.41 17.89 1.80
C VAL A 223 -1.46 18.15 2.97
N GLY A 224 -0.50 19.05 2.77
CA GLY A 224 0.50 19.45 3.76
C GLY A 224 1.80 18.64 3.72
N PRO A 225 2.72 18.91 4.67
CA PRO A 225 4.05 18.30 4.69
C PRO A 225 4.00 16.79 4.95
N SER A 226 5.07 16.11 4.56
CA SER A 226 5.27 14.70 4.84
C SER A 226 5.54 14.48 6.33
N GLN A 227 4.95 13.43 6.92
CA GLN A 227 5.18 13.08 8.32
C GLN A 227 6.16 11.91 8.49
N GLY A 228 7.17 12.09 9.35
CA GLY A 228 8.07 11.03 9.82
C GLY A 228 8.69 10.21 8.69
N SER A 229 8.66 8.88 8.81
CA SER A 229 9.18 7.94 7.81
C SER A 229 8.27 7.74 6.59
N GLN A 230 7.06 8.28 6.60
CA GLN A 230 6.11 8.19 5.49
C GLN A 230 6.30 9.37 4.56
N MET A 231 7.00 9.17 3.43
CA MET A 231 7.11 10.18 2.38
C MET A 231 5.79 10.29 1.62
N ARG A 232 4.91 11.19 2.09
CA ARG A 232 3.69 11.58 1.37
C ARG A 232 3.89 12.98 0.78
N VAL A 233 3.44 13.16 -0.44
CA VAL A 233 3.65 14.40 -1.20
C VAL A 233 2.31 15.09 -1.39
N GLU A 234 2.25 16.38 -1.12
CA GLU A 234 1.06 17.19 -1.32
C GLU A 234 0.57 17.11 -2.76
N GLY A 235 -0.74 16.99 -2.95
CA GLY A 235 -1.38 16.86 -4.25
C GLY A 235 -1.26 15.47 -4.88
N HIS A 236 -0.49 14.53 -4.30
CA HIS A 236 -0.45 13.16 -4.80
C HIS A 236 -1.67 12.38 -4.32
N PHE A 237 -2.18 11.52 -5.22
CA PHE A 237 -3.29 10.63 -4.96
C PHE A 237 -2.79 9.30 -4.41
N TYR A 238 -3.55 8.75 -3.48
CA TYR A 238 -3.24 7.50 -2.81
C TYR A 238 -4.47 6.58 -2.84
N PRO A 239 -4.29 5.28 -3.10
CA PRO A 239 -5.40 4.35 -3.06
C PRO A 239 -5.98 4.26 -1.65
N SER A 240 -7.25 3.93 -1.56
CA SER A 240 -7.90 3.66 -0.28
C SER A 240 -7.16 2.55 0.49
N CYS A 241 -7.14 2.69 1.80
CA CYS A 241 -6.36 1.84 2.70
C CYS A 241 -6.69 0.35 2.56
N GLN A 242 -5.66 -0.49 2.37
CA GLN A 242 -5.81 -1.94 2.17
C GLN A 242 -6.27 -2.71 3.44
N HIS A 243 -6.08 -2.13 4.63
CA HIS A 243 -6.33 -2.86 5.89
C HIS A 243 -7.66 -2.50 6.55
N LYS A 244 -8.04 -1.21 6.51
CA LYS A 244 -9.28 -0.72 7.13
C LYS A 244 -10.41 -0.59 6.11
N CYS A 245 -10.09 -0.07 4.91
CA CYS A 245 -11.11 0.32 3.94
C CYS A 245 -11.53 -0.82 3.02
N VAL A 246 -10.67 -1.82 2.72
CA VAL A 246 -11.06 -2.91 1.81
C VAL A 246 -12.35 -3.61 2.24
N PRO A 247 -12.50 -4.13 3.48
CA PRO A 247 -13.74 -4.79 3.87
C PRO A 247 -14.95 -3.84 3.81
N ILE A 248 -14.76 -2.61 4.30
CA ILE A 248 -15.82 -1.60 4.38
C ILE A 248 -16.29 -1.21 2.98
N LEU A 249 -15.36 -0.82 2.09
CA LEU A 249 -15.71 -0.39 0.74
C LEU A 249 -16.25 -1.56 -0.11
N THR A 250 -15.74 -2.78 0.06
CA THR A 250 -16.30 -3.97 -0.59
C THR A 250 -17.78 -4.16 -0.22
N TYR A 251 -18.14 -3.92 1.06
CA TYR A 251 -19.55 -3.94 1.49
C TYR A 251 -20.32 -2.74 0.93
N MET A 252 -19.80 -1.53 1.07
CA MET A 252 -20.51 -0.30 0.70
C MET A 252 -20.77 -0.19 -0.81
N MET A 253 -19.88 -0.75 -1.65
CA MET A 253 -20.04 -0.77 -3.10
C MET A 253 -20.99 -1.85 -3.63
N GLN A 254 -21.53 -2.73 -2.79
CA GLN A 254 -22.53 -3.71 -3.23
C GLN A 254 -23.75 -2.98 -3.79
N GLY A 255 -24.04 -3.23 -5.07
CA GLY A 255 -25.11 -2.55 -5.83
C GLY A 255 -24.63 -1.39 -6.71
N LEU A 256 -23.37 -0.95 -6.60
CA LEU A 256 -22.74 -0.10 -7.61
C LEU A 256 -22.22 -0.94 -8.76
N ASP A 257 -22.31 -0.41 -9.97
CA ASP A 257 -21.56 -0.88 -11.12
C ASP A 257 -20.15 -0.28 -11.05
N VAL A 258 -19.20 -1.07 -10.50
CA VAL A 258 -17.81 -0.66 -10.25
C VAL A 258 -16.93 -1.15 -11.38
N GLU A 259 -16.03 -0.31 -11.89
CA GLU A 259 -15.06 -0.72 -12.90
C GLU A 259 -14.21 -1.90 -12.41
N GLU A 260 -13.85 -2.77 -13.36
CA GLU A 260 -12.92 -3.85 -13.06
C GLU A 260 -11.58 -3.26 -12.56
N ASN A 261 -10.96 -3.95 -11.60
CA ASN A 261 -9.65 -3.53 -11.10
C ASN A 261 -8.69 -3.25 -12.28
N PRO A 262 -8.30 -1.99 -12.51
CA PRO A 262 -7.43 -1.63 -13.65
C PRO A 262 -6.10 -2.39 -13.66
N LEU A 263 -5.64 -2.85 -12.49
CA LEU A 263 -4.43 -3.67 -12.38
C LEU A 263 -4.66 -5.08 -12.94
N PHE A 264 -5.88 -5.62 -12.84
CA PHE A 264 -6.22 -6.92 -13.43
C PHE A 264 -6.17 -6.86 -14.96
N ARG A 265 -6.88 -5.92 -15.58
CA ARG A 265 -6.86 -5.73 -17.04
C ARG A 265 -5.46 -5.46 -17.56
N ARG A 266 -4.71 -4.55 -16.91
CA ARG A 266 -3.31 -4.28 -17.26
C ARG A 266 -2.45 -5.53 -17.09
N GLY A 267 -2.69 -6.35 -16.08
CA GLY A 267 -1.99 -7.62 -15.87
C GLY A 267 -2.18 -8.59 -17.03
N GLN A 268 -3.40 -8.72 -17.56
CA GLN A 268 -3.70 -9.55 -18.73
C GLN A 268 -2.97 -9.05 -20.00
N GLU A 269 -2.96 -7.74 -20.23
CA GLU A 269 -2.21 -7.12 -21.34
C GLU A 269 -0.69 -7.37 -21.20
N LEU A 270 -0.16 -7.31 -19.99
CA LEU A 270 1.25 -7.54 -19.71
C LEU A 270 1.65 -9.02 -19.86
N LEU A 271 0.75 -9.95 -19.60
CA LEU A 271 1.03 -11.39 -19.87
C LEU A 271 1.36 -11.66 -21.33
N GLN A 272 0.75 -10.94 -22.26
CA GLN A 272 1.02 -11.07 -23.69
C GLN A 272 2.44 -10.58 -24.09
N GLN A 273 3.09 -9.81 -23.20
CA GLN A 273 4.44 -9.31 -23.40
C GLN A 273 5.51 -10.21 -22.76
N VAL A 274 5.10 -11.27 -22.05
CA VAL A 274 6.03 -12.26 -21.50
C VAL A 274 6.67 -13.01 -22.65
N ARG A 275 8.01 -13.10 -22.64
CA ARG A 275 8.77 -13.83 -23.66
C ARG A 275 9.50 -15.00 -23.01
N ILE A 276 9.47 -16.16 -23.68
CA ILE A 276 10.30 -17.31 -23.31
C ILE A 276 11.65 -17.10 -24.03
N ILE A 277 12.71 -16.96 -23.24
CA ILE A 277 14.07 -16.76 -23.73
C ILE A 277 14.76 -18.10 -23.96
N TYR A 278 14.46 -19.08 -23.10
CA TYR A 278 14.98 -20.43 -23.16
C TYR A 278 14.02 -21.42 -22.54
N GLU A 279 13.98 -22.62 -23.07
CA GLU A 279 13.17 -23.69 -22.52
C GLU A 279 13.80 -25.06 -22.87
N ASP A 280 13.83 -25.96 -21.87
CA ASP A 280 14.16 -27.37 -22.05
C ASP A 280 13.21 -28.27 -21.22
N THR A 281 13.61 -29.50 -20.93
CA THR A 281 12.79 -30.45 -20.16
C THR A 281 12.64 -30.08 -18.70
N ASP A 282 13.58 -29.32 -18.13
CA ASP A 282 13.70 -29.08 -16.69
C ASP A 282 13.42 -27.64 -16.30
N ILE A 283 13.83 -26.69 -17.14
CA ILE A 283 13.79 -25.26 -16.83
C ILE A 283 13.17 -24.42 -17.98
N MET A 284 12.74 -23.24 -17.60
CA MET A 284 12.35 -22.17 -18.51
C MET A 284 12.96 -20.86 -18.01
N VAL A 285 13.54 -20.07 -18.92
CA VAL A 285 13.96 -18.69 -18.65
C VAL A 285 13.01 -17.75 -19.37
N VAL A 286 12.38 -16.87 -18.63
CA VAL A 286 11.37 -15.95 -19.15
C VAL A 286 11.75 -14.51 -18.89
N SER A 287 11.37 -13.63 -19.81
CA SER A 287 11.43 -12.19 -19.66
C SER A 287 10.08 -11.66 -19.16
N LYS A 288 10.08 -11.04 -17.99
CA LYS A 288 8.91 -10.44 -17.36
C LYS A 288 8.83 -8.94 -17.70
N PRO A 289 7.73 -8.42 -18.23
CA PRO A 289 7.55 -6.97 -18.40
C PRO A 289 7.44 -6.24 -17.06
N SER A 290 7.73 -4.93 -17.06
CA SER A 290 7.49 -4.04 -15.92
C SER A 290 5.99 -3.94 -15.64
N GLY A 291 5.61 -3.93 -14.37
CA GLY A 291 4.21 -3.82 -13.91
C GLY A 291 3.51 -5.17 -13.68
N LEU A 292 4.04 -6.29 -14.21
CA LEU A 292 3.50 -7.63 -13.96
C LEU A 292 4.02 -8.20 -12.62
N LEU A 293 3.13 -8.76 -11.81
CA LEU A 293 3.54 -9.50 -10.61
C LEU A 293 4.28 -10.79 -10.98
N SER A 294 5.37 -11.12 -10.29
CA SER A 294 6.03 -12.43 -10.43
C SER A 294 5.18 -13.55 -9.84
N VAL A 295 4.66 -13.34 -8.63
CA VAL A 295 3.85 -14.32 -7.88
C VAL A 295 2.57 -13.65 -7.38
N PRO A 296 1.51 -14.42 -7.06
CA PRO A 296 0.27 -13.84 -6.56
C PRO A 296 0.50 -12.97 -5.34
N SER A 297 -0.15 -11.82 -5.30
CA SER A 297 -0.21 -10.98 -4.11
C SER A 297 -1.25 -11.53 -3.11
N ARG A 298 -1.38 -10.86 -1.97
CA ARG A 298 -2.44 -11.17 -1.02
C ARG A 298 -3.80 -10.62 -1.46
N ASN A 299 -3.82 -9.75 -2.45
CA ASN A 299 -5.03 -9.15 -2.99
C ASN A 299 -5.63 -10.12 -4.01
N HIS A 300 -6.90 -10.45 -3.84
CA HIS A 300 -7.62 -11.30 -4.79
C HIS A 300 -7.79 -10.61 -6.15
N GLY A 301 -7.67 -11.39 -7.22
CA GLY A 301 -7.91 -10.92 -8.59
C GLY A 301 -6.71 -10.30 -9.31
N GLU A 302 -5.52 -10.28 -8.71
CA GLU A 302 -4.33 -9.80 -9.40
C GLU A 302 -3.67 -10.89 -10.25
N VAL A 303 -3.31 -10.53 -11.47
CA VAL A 303 -2.63 -11.39 -12.44
C VAL A 303 -1.15 -11.49 -12.11
N SER A 304 -0.58 -12.68 -12.17
CA SER A 304 0.85 -12.90 -11.97
C SER A 304 1.43 -13.89 -12.97
N LEU A 305 2.74 -13.76 -13.22
CA LEU A 305 3.48 -14.67 -14.09
C LEU A 305 3.38 -16.13 -13.58
N GLN A 306 3.48 -16.36 -12.27
CA GLN A 306 3.36 -17.70 -11.69
C GLN A 306 1.99 -18.34 -12.00
N LEU A 307 0.89 -17.61 -11.84
CA LEU A 307 -0.45 -18.12 -12.15
C LEU A 307 -0.59 -18.43 -13.66
N HIS A 308 -0.04 -17.58 -14.51
CA HIS A 308 -0.04 -17.79 -15.96
C HIS A 308 0.72 -19.05 -16.33
N LEU A 309 1.94 -19.22 -15.84
CA LEU A 309 2.75 -20.42 -16.11
C LEU A 309 2.10 -21.70 -15.55
N SER A 310 1.51 -21.61 -14.33
CA SER A 310 0.78 -22.75 -13.73
C SER A 310 -0.52 -23.11 -14.46
N ALA A 311 -1.08 -22.21 -15.25
CA ALA A 311 -2.23 -22.51 -16.11
C ALA A 311 -1.80 -23.27 -17.38
N ILE A 312 -0.53 -23.12 -17.82
CA ILE A 312 0.06 -23.90 -18.91
C ILE A 312 0.42 -25.31 -18.40
N ASP A 313 1.15 -25.38 -17.29
CA ASP A 313 1.49 -26.61 -16.60
C ASP A 313 1.49 -26.36 -15.08
N PRO A 314 0.62 -27.07 -14.29
CA PRO A 314 0.54 -26.92 -12.84
C PRO A 314 1.82 -27.22 -12.06
N GLU A 315 2.78 -27.93 -12.66
CA GLU A 315 4.08 -28.23 -12.05
C GLU A 315 5.08 -27.08 -12.14
N ILE A 316 4.90 -26.15 -13.06
CA ILE A 316 5.83 -25.02 -13.25
C ILE A 316 5.84 -24.11 -12.03
N ARG A 317 7.05 -23.84 -11.51
CA ARG A 317 7.31 -22.95 -10.38
C ARG A 317 8.43 -21.98 -10.68
N LEU A 318 8.22 -20.70 -10.33
CA LEU A 318 9.29 -19.70 -10.35
C LEU A 318 10.32 -20.03 -9.24
N ALA A 319 11.60 -20.10 -9.61
CA ALA A 319 12.69 -20.33 -8.64
C ALA A 319 12.97 -19.09 -7.77
N HIS A 320 12.71 -17.89 -8.29
CA HIS A 320 12.88 -16.61 -7.63
C HIS A 320 11.83 -15.59 -8.11
N ARG A 321 11.90 -14.35 -7.61
CA ARG A 321 10.95 -13.30 -7.98
C ARG A 321 11.65 -11.98 -8.27
N LEU A 322 11.06 -11.19 -9.13
CA LEU A 322 11.31 -9.77 -9.30
C LEU A 322 10.16 -8.97 -8.65
N ASP A 323 10.43 -7.72 -8.30
CA ASP A 323 9.38 -6.79 -7.88
C ASP A 323 8.41 -6.54 -9.07
N GLN A 324 7.19 -6.13 -8.78
CA GLN A 324 6.15 -5.93 -9.79
C GLN A 324 6.64 -5.05 -10.94
N ASP A 325 7.22 -3.89 -10.61
CA ASP A 325 7.65 -2.90 -11.60
C ASP A 325 9.04 -3.17 -12.20
N THR A 326 9.80 -4.11 -11.65
CA THR A 326 11.08 -4.56 -12.22
C THR A 326 10.84 -5.47 -13.41
N SER A 327 11.45 -5.19 -14.54
CA SER A 327 11.42 -6.06 -15.74
C SER A 327 12.65 -6.97 -15.82
N GLY A 328 12.64 -7.96 -16.71
CA GLY A 328 13.79 -8.78 -17.07
C GLY A 328 13.67 -10.26 -16.70
N LEU A 329 14.82 -10.90 -16.61
CA LEU A 329 14.96 -12.35 -16.60
C LEU A 329 14.54 -13.01 -15.28
N LEU A 330 13.74 -14.07 -15.38
CA LEU A 330 13.31 -14.97 -14.32
C LEU A 330 13.52 -16.43 -14.73
N ILE A 331 13.87 -17.26 -13.75
CA ILE A 331 13.98 -18.72 -13.94
C ILE A 331 12.74 -19.40 -13.37
N ALA A 332 12.10 -20.23 -14.17
CA ALA A 332 11.07 -21.16 -13.75
C ALA A 332 11.58 -22.60 -13.89
N ALA A 333 11.20 -23.46 -12.97
CA ALA A 333 11.43 -24.90 -13.01
C ALA A 333 10.15 -25.61 -13.47
N LYS A 334 10.28 -26.67 -14.24
CA LYS A 334 9.14 -27.47 -14.73
C LYS A 334 8.70 -28.59 -13.76
N ASN A 335 9.42 -28.77 -12.67
CA ASN A 335 9.05 -29.70 -11.60
C ASN A 335 9.59 -29.20 -10.24
N ILE A 336 9.07 -29.79 -9.16
CA ILE A 336 9.39 -29.35 -7.80
C ILE A 336 10.84 -29.60 -7.38
N GLU A 337 11.45 -30.68 -7.87
CA GLU A 337 12.82 -31.05 -7.53
C GLU A 337 13.83 -30.09 -8.18
N THR A 338 13.65 -29.79 -9.45
CA THR A 338 14.39 -28.77 -10.18
C THR A 338 14.25 -27.40 -9.50
N CYS A 339 13.03 -27.05 -9.05
CA CYS A 339 12.79 -25.81 -8.34
C CYS A 339 13.60 -25.73 -7.02
N ARG A 340 13.63 -26.81 -6.23
CA ARG A 340 14.40 -26.88 -4.98
C ARG A 340 15.90 -26.71 -5.23
N GLN A 341 16.44 -27.36 -6.24
CA GLN A 341 17.86 -27.26 -6.59
C GLN A 341 18.24 -25.84 -7.03
N LEU A 342 17.42 -25.20 -7.84
CA LEU A 342 17.62 -23.79 -8.21
C LEU A 342 17.53 -22.88 -6.98
N GLN A 343 16.53 -23.04 -6.12
CA GLN A 343 16.39 -22.27 -4.89
C GLN A 343 17.60 -22.43 -3.95
N GLN A 344 18.19 -23.63 -3.88
CA GLN A 344 19.42 -23.84 -3.11
C GLN A 344 20.59 -23.04 -3.66
N GLN A 345 20.73 -22.90 -4.99
CA GLN A 345 21.76 -22.05 -5.58
C GLN A 345 21.55 -20.56 -5.19
N PHE A 346 20.30 -20.08 -5.16
CA PHE A 346 20.01 -18.73 -4.66
C PHE A 346 20.36 -18.57 -3.17
N VAL A 347 20.04 -19.55 -2.33
CA VAL A 347 20.37 -19.53 -0.89
C VAL A 347 21.89 -19.54 -0.65
N ARG A 348 22.65 -20.26 -1.46
CA ARG A 348 24.11 -20.35 -1.40
C ARG A 348 24.82 -19.20 -2.09
N HIS A 349 24.08 -18.23 -2.66
CA HIS A 349 24.62 -17.11 -3.43
C HIS A 349 25.46 -17.53 -4.65
N GLU A 350 25.20 -18.69 -5.23
CA GLU A 350 25.88 -19.21 -6.42
C GLU A 350 25.34 -18.57 -7.71
N VAL A 351 24.10 -18.09 -7.70
CA VAL A 351 23.49 -17.42 -8.84
C VAL A 351 24.01 -15.99 -8.98
N GLN A 352 24.63 -15.70 -10.13
CA GLN A 352 25.10 -14.35 -10.43
C GLN A 352 23.98 -13.59 -11.14
N LYS A 353 23.74 -12.35 -10.71
CA LYS A 353 22.67 -11.48 -11.22
C LYS A 353 23.26 -10.12 -11.54
N LYS A 354 22.93 -9.61 -12.70
CA LYS A 354 23.22 -8.23 -13.09
C LYS A 354 21.91 -7.52 -13.43
N TYR A 355 21.73 -6.36 -12.82
CA TYR A 355 20.64 -5.45 -13.12
C TYR A 355 21.19 -4.16 -13.71
N VAL A 356 20.40 -3.52 -14.56
CA VAL A 356 20.67 -2.18 -15.06
C VAL A 356 19.55 -1.25 -14.58
N ALA A 357 19.94 -0.05 -14.14
CA ALA A 357 19.01 0.98 -13.77
C ALA A 357 19.40 2.35 -14.35
N LEU A 358 18.41 3.24 -14.50
CA LEU A 358 18.62 4.66 -14.70
C LEU A 358 18.27 5.41 -13.42
N LEU A 359 19.22 6.14 -12.88
CA LEU A 359 18.98 7.00 -11.71
C LEU A 359 18.19 8.26 -12.12
N SER A 360 17.45 8.83 -11.18
CA SER A 360 16.71 10.11 -11.39
C SER A 360 17.63 11.31 -11.56
N ALA A 361 18.85 11.22 -11.02
CA ALA A 361 19.91 12.21 -11.19
C ALA A 361 21.26 11.48 -11.38
N PRO A 362 22.27 12.12 -11.97
CA PRO A 362 23.62 11.59 -12.03
C PRO A 362 24.15 11.20 -10.63
N LEU A 363 25.04 10.21 -10.58
CA LEU A 363 25.72 9.84 -9.35
C LEU A 363 26.44 11.06 -8.76
N SER A 364 26.33 11.26 -7.45
CA SER A 364 27.04 12.35 -6.77
C SER A 364 28.56 12.24 -7.02
N PRO A 365 29.23 13.35 -7.36
CA PRO A 365 30.70 13.37 -7.53
C PRO A 365 31.47 12.93 -6.28
N SER A 366 30.84 12.97 -5.11
CA SER A 366 31.44 12.51 -3.85
C SER A 366 31.46 10.99 -3.72
N LEU A 367 30.72 10.26 -4.53
CA LEU A 367 30.67 8.81 -4.52
C LEU A 367 31.61 8.21 -5.60
N PRO A 368 32.24 7.08 -5.32
CA PRO A 368 33.08 6.38 -6.29
C PRO A 368 32.23 5.84 -7.45
N GLN A 369 32.82 5.71 -8.64
CA GLN A 369 32.17 5.14 -9.81
C GLN A 369 31.82 3.66 -9.65
N GLU A 370 32.50 2.98 -8.75
CA GLU A 370 32.31 1.59 -8.37
C GLU A 370 32.37 1.44 -6.87
N GLY A 371 31.48 0.65 -6.29
CA GLY A 371 31.43 0.48 -4.84
C GLY A 371 30.44 -0.58 -4.38
N THR A 372 30.32 -0.69 -3.06
CA THR A 372 29.43 -1.66 -2.41
C THR A 372 28.54 -0.93 -1.40
N ILE A 373 27.25 -1.15 -1.50
CA ILE A 373 26.23 -0.64 -0.57
C ILE A 373 25.85 -1.78 0.35
N SER A 374 25.92 -1.53 1.67
CA SER A 374 25.55 -2.50 2.71
C SER A 374 24.60 -1.82 3.70
N LEU A 375 23.31 -2.03 3.54
CA LEU A 375 22.25 -1.43 4.37
C LEU A 375 21.30 -2.54 4.85
N PRO A 376 21.06 -2.69 6.17
CA PRO A 376 20.13 -3.68 6.66
C PRO A 376 18.70 -3.27 6.37
N LEU A 377 17.91 -4.18 5.78
CA LEU A 377 16.55 -3.90 5.36
C LEU A 377 15.51 -4.68 6.17
N SER A 378 14.43 -4.01 6.55
CA SER A 378 13.24 -4.62 7.11
C SER A 378 11.99 -4.18 6.38
N ARG A 379 10.93 -5.00 6.50
CA ARG A 379 9.60 -4.62 6.02
C ARG A 379 9.00 -3.62 6.98
N ASN A 380 8.45 -2.52 6.45
CA ASN A 380 7.50 -1.70 7.21
C ASN A 380 6.09 -2.34 7.10
N PRO A 381 5.58 -2.99 8.13
CA PRO A 381 4.27 -3.65 8.04
C PRO A 381 3.10 -2.66 7.93
N PHE A 382 3.32 -1.38 8.27
CA PHE A 382 2.31 -0.31 8.33
C PHE A 382 2.34 0.60 7.10
N ASP A 383 3.39 0.48 6.27
CA ASP A 383 3.52 1.18 4.99
C ASP A 383 3.90 0.17 3.89
N SER A 384 3.10 -0.89 3.75
CA SER A 384 3.29 -1.89 2.70
C SER A 384 2.93 -1.30 1.33
N PRO A 385 3.73 -1.56 0.27
CA PRO A 385 4.80 -2.57 0.21
C PRO A 385 6.21 -2.04 0.56
N ARG A 386 6.35 -0.83 1.07
CA ARG A 386 7.67 -0.21 1.34
C ARG A 386 8.51 -1.02 2.31
N GLN A 387 9.81 -0.98 2.08
CA GLN A 387 10.85 -1.47 2.98
C GLN A 387 11.59 -0.26 3.55
N VAL A 388 12.29 -0.44 4.67
CA VAL A 388 13.06 0.61 5.34
C VAL A 388 14.46 0.11 5.69
N VAL A 389 15.42 1.02 5.78
CA VAL A 389 16.72 0.75 6.39
C VAL A 389 16.52 0.68 7.90
N ASP A 390 16.90 -0.43 8.51
CA ASP A 390 16.64 -0.71 9.91
C ASP A 390 17.88 -1.37 10.53
N TYR A 391 18.69 -0.58 11.20
CA TYR A 391 19.93 -1.04 11.83
C TYR A 391 19.70 -1.93 13.05
N ARG A 392 18.49 -1.90 13.62
CA ARG A 392 18.19 -2.68 14.83
C ARG A 392 17.67 -4.08 14.50
N PHE A 393 16.81 -4.20 13.49
CA PHE A 393 16.10 -5.46 13.19
C PHE A 393 16.17 -5.85 11.70
N GLY A 394 16.81 -5.03 10.88
CA GLY A 394 16.94 -5.25 9.45
C GLY A 394 17.82 -6.46 9.14
N LYS A 395 17.49 -7.15 8.06
CA LYS A 395 18.32 -8.23 7.53
C LYS A 395 19.42 -7.64 6.67
N PRO A 396 20.68 -8.11 6.79
CA PRO A 396 21.78 -7.65 5.95
C PRO A 396 21.40 -7.73 4.46
N SER A 397 21.73 -6.67 3.73
CA SER A 397 21.61 -6.64 2.29
C SER A 397 22.81 -5.94 1.66
N ILE A 398 23.35 -6.53 0.61
CA ILE A 398 24.61 -6.12 -0.02
C ILE A 398 24.40 -6.06 -1.54
N THR A 399 24.78 -4.92 -2.12
CA THR A 399 24.76 -4.69 -3.57
C THR A 399 26.07 -4.04 -3.99
N HIS A 400 26.79 -4.67 -4.90
CA HIS A 400 27.89 -4.03 -5.61
C HIS A 400 27.35 -3.25 -6.80
N TYR A 401 27.93 -2.08 -7.13
CA TYR A 401 27.49 -1.25 -8.25
C TYR A 401 28.66 -0.72 -9.07
N ILE A 402 28.39 -0.47 -10.36
CA ILE A 402 29.28 0.18 -11.30
C ILE A 402 28.49 1.27 -12.06
N TYR A 403 28.86 2.52 -11.88
CA TYR A 403 28.25 3.63 -12.60
C TYR A 403 28.83 3.76 -14.00
N LYS A 404 27.99 3.82 -15.02
CA LYS A 404 28.38 3.83 -16.44
C LYS A 404 28.28 5.22 -17.08
N GLY A 405 27.99 6.25 -16.30
CA GLY A 405 27.69 7.60 -16.83
C GLY A 405 26.25 7.78 -17.28
N ASN A 406 25.86 9.01 -17.56
CA ASN A 406 24.50 9.37 -18.04
C ASN A 406 23.35 8.77 -17.18
N SER A 407 23.51 8.79 -15.87
CA SER A 407 22.59 8.19 -14.89
C SER A 407 22.43 6.67 -15.00
N ARG A 408 23.15 5.99 -15.89
CA ARG A 408 23.10 4.52 -16.04
C ARG A 408 24.01 3.85 -15.03
N ILE A 409 23.49 2.84 -14.34
CA ILE A 409 24.20 2.07 -13.31
C ILE A 409 23.94 0.58 -13.48
N GLU A 410 24.99 -0.20 -13.29
CA GLU A 410 24.93 -1.67 -13.17
C GLU A 410 24.94 -2.04 -11.70
N LEU A 411 24.07 -2.97 -11.31
CA LEU A 411 23.85 -3.39 -9.92
C LEU A 411 23.98 -4.93 -9.83
N PHE A 412 24.82 -5.39 -8.90
CA PHE A 412 25.13 -6.80 -8.68
C PHE A 412 24.72 -7.19 -7.25
N PRO A 413 23.43 -7.56 -7.01
CA PRO A 413 22.97 -7.90 -5.67
C PRO A 413 23.53 -9.25 -5.21
N GLN A 414 24.31 -9.26 -4.13
CA GLN A 414 24.77 -10.49 -3.46
C GLN A 414 23.64 -11.13 -2.66
N THR A 415 22.76 -10.33 -2.09
CA THR A 415 21.54 -10.75 -1.38
C THR A 415 20.31 -10.46 -2.23
N GLY A 416 19.12 -10.93 -1.82
CA GLY A 416 17.86 -10.74 -2.57
C GLY A 416 16.71 -10.28 -1.65
N ARG A 417 16.84 -9.13 -0.98
CA ARG A 417 15.76 -8.59 -0.16
C ARG A 417 14.75 -7.85 -1.04
N THR A 418 13.50 -7.82 -0.61
CA THR A 418 12.45 -7.05 -1.29
C THR A 418 12.87 -5.59 -1.43
N HIS A 419 12.68 -4.99 -2.59
CA HIS A 419 13.04 -3.63 -2.95
C HIS A 419 14.51 -3.25 -2.69
N GLN A 420 15.43 -4.23 -2.53
CA GLN A 420 16.81 -3.97 -2.14
C GLN A 420 17.48 -2.92 -3.03
N LEU A 421 17.49 -3.13 -4.35
CA LEU A 421 18.15 -2.23 -5.29
C LEU A 421 17.52 -0.83 -5.29
N ARG A 422 16.19 -0.77 -5.14
CA ARG A 422 15.42 0.48 -5.12
C ARG A 422 15.82 1.34 -3.91
N ILE A 423 15.91 0.72 -2.72
CA ILE A 423 16.32 1.43 -1.49
C ILE A 423 17.80 1.77 -1.53
N HIS A 424 18.65 0.85 -1.96
CA HIS A 424 20.09 1.11 -2.06
C HIS A 424 20.41 2.31 -2.97
N CYS A 425 19.64 2.50 -4.03
CA CYS A 425 19.77 3.69 -4.88
C CYS A 425 19.19 4.95 -4.22
N ALA A 426 18.03 4.85 -3.56
CA ALA A 426 17.30 6.02 -3.05
C ALA A 426 17.81 6.53 -1.71
N HIS A 427 18.28 5.64 -0.81
CA HIS A 427 18.67 6.00 0.55
C HIS A 427 19.91 6.91 0.56
N PRO A 428 19.97 7.96 1.43
CA PRO A 428 21.12 8.86 1.52
C PRO A 428 22.45 8.15 1.84
N GLU A 429 22.42 7.10 2.64
CA GLU A 429 23.59 6.27 2.96
C GLU A 429 23.91 5.22 1.87
N GLY A 430 23.09 5.13 0.83
CA GLY A 430 23.36 4.41 -0.40
C GLY A 430 23.86 5.35 -1.49
N LEU A 431 23.14 5.45 -2.60
CA LEU A 431 23.50 6.37 -3.69
C LEU A 431 22.85 7.76 -3.56
N GLY A 432 21.84 7.94 -2.72
CA GLY A 432 21.10 9.20 -2.58
C GLY A 432 20.38 9.66 -3.85
N SER A 433 20.27 8.78 -4.86
CA SER A 433 19.59 9.06 -6.13
C SER A 433 18.64 7.90 -6.44
N PRO A 434 17.31 8.10 -6.28
CA PRO A 434 16.33 7.06 -6.60
C PRO A 434 16.42 6.62 -8.07
N ILE A 435 15.96 5.41 -8.33
CA ILE A 435 15.79 4.93 -9.71
C ILE A 435 14.66 5.72 -10.36
N ARG A 436 14.85 6.15 -11.61
CA ARG A 436 13.86 6.88 -12.40
C ARG A 436 12.57 6.07 -12.50
N GLY A 437 11.44 6.72 -12.21
CA GLY A 437 10.11 6.10 -12.23
C GLY A 437 9.78 5.24 -11.01
N ASP A 438 10.59 5.32 -9.95
CA ASP A 438 10.27 4.64 -8.69
C ASP A 438 9.20 5.40 -7.91
N ILE A 439 7.95 4.94 -7.99
CA ILE A 439 6.80 5.56 -7.31
C ILE A 439 6.82 5.40 -5.78
N LEU A 440 7.63 4.50 -5.25
CA LEU A 440 7.70 4.25 -3.82
C LEU A 440 8.84 5.03 -3.14
N TYR A 441 9.97 5.19 -3.81
CA TYR A 441 11.18 5.79 -3.22
C TYR A 441 11.68 7.03 -3.96
N GLY A 442 10.99 7.46 -5.01
CA GLY A 442 11.34 8.59 -5.86
C GLY A 442 10.11 9.23 -6.49
N THR A 443 10.21 9.61 -7.76
CA THR A 443 9.15 10.25 -8.53
C THR A 443 8.67 9.36 -9.67
N ALA A 444 7.38 9.42 -9.98
CA ALA A 444 6.75 8.65 -11.05
C ALA A 444 7.33 9.03 -12.44
N ALA A 445 7.40 8.02 -13.32
CA ALA A 445 7.62 8.16 -14.76
C ALA A 445 6.71 7.14 -15.49
N ASP A 446 6.92 6.94 -16.77
CA ASP A 446 6.21 5.95 -17.59
C ASP A 446 6.39 4.51 -17.10
N ARG A 447 7.57 4.21 -16.49
CA ARG A 447 7.90 2.92 -15.87
C ARG A 447 9.00 3.07 -14.81
N LEU A 448 9.19 2.04 -13.99
CA LEU A 448 10.42 1.87 -13.22
C LEU A 448 11.57 1.45 -14.16
N TYR A 449 12.62 2.26 -14.22
CA TYR A 449 13.82 1.97 -15.03
C TYR A 449 14.80 1.07 -14.27
N LEU A 450 14.35 -0.15 -13.94
CA LEU A 450 15.12 -1.23 -13.32
C LEU A 450 14.85 -2.53 -14.10
N HIS A 451 15.92 -3.17 -14.57
CA HIS A 451 15.85 -4.35 -15.40
C HIS A 451 16.85 -5.42 -14.95
N ALA A 452 16.38 -6.66 -14.77
CA ALA A 452 17.21 -7.84 -14.53
C ALA A 452 17.82 -8.30 -15.87
N GLU A 453 18.97 -7.71 -16.20
CA GLU A 453 19.59 -7.81 -17.51
C GLU A 453 20.26 -9.17 -17.76
N SER A 454 20.92 -9.74 -16.73
CA SER A 454 21.63 -11.00 -16.89
C SER A 454 21.53 -11.89 -15.66
N ILE A 455 21.46 -13.20 -15.90
CA ILE A 455 21.44 -14.22 -14.87
C ILE A 455 22.31 -15.39 -15.27
N THR A 456 23.19 -15.84 -14.36
CA THR A 456 24.07 -16.99 -14.54
C THR A 456 23.88 -17.98 -13.40
N PHE A 457 23.64 -19.25 -13.73
CA PHE A 457 23.38 -20.32 -12.77
C PHE A 457 23.84 -21.68 -13.31
N ARG A 458 23.89 -22.70 -12.46
CA ARG A 458 24.10 -24.08 -12.89
C ARG A 458 22.78 -24.75 -13.24
N HIS A 459 22.74 -25.37 -14.42
CA HIS A 459 21.59 -26.18 -14.82
C HIS A 459 21.41 -27.35 -13.84
N PRO A 460 20.23 -27.52 -13.23
CA PRO A 460 20.02 -28.50 -12.15
C PRO A 460 20.40 -29.92 -12.52
N THR A 461 20.01 -30.39 -13.72
CA THR A 461 20.22 -31.76 -14.15
C THR A 461 21.62 -31.96 -14.78
N THR A 462 22.07 -31.04 -15.62
CA THR A 462 23.34 -31.23 -16.35
C THR A 462 24.57 -30.71 -15.62
N GLY A 463 24.39 -29.87 -14.59
CA GLY A 463 25.45 -29.21 -13.84
C GLY A 463 26.24 -28.15 -14.63
N LYS A 464 25.90 -27.90 -15.89
CA LYS A 464 26.57 -26.91 -16.74
C LYS A 464 26.21 -25.49 -16.33
N TRP A 465 27.19 -24.58 -16.39
CA TRP A 465 26.93 -23.16 -16.26
C TRP A 465 26.17 -22.63 -17.48
N MET A 466 25.11 -21.89 -17.21
CA MET A 466 24.28 -21.23 -18.23
C MET A 466 24.18 -19.75 -17.90
N THR A 467 24.33 -18.92 -18.92
CA THR A 467 24.18 -17.47 -18.82
C THR A 467 23.17 -17.00 -19.84
N PHE A 468 22.20 -16.22 -19.38
CA PHE A 468 21.20 -15.56 -20.21
C PHE A 468 21.33 -14.06 -20.01
N ALA A 469 21.16 -13.32 -21.09
CA ALA A 469 21.16 -11.86 -21.07
C ALA A 469 20.06 -11.32 -21.98
N GLU A 470 19.47 -10.22 -21.56
CA GLU A 470 18.46 -9.48 -22.29
C GLU A 470 18.76 -7.99 -22.16
N GLU A 471 18.79 -7.28 -23.29
CA GLU A 471 19.14 -5.88 -23.32
C GLU A 471 18.09 -5.04 -22.55
N ALA A 472 18.57 -4.17 -21.65
CA ALA A 472 17.73 -3.23 -20.95
C ALA A 472 17.28 -2.08 -21.89
N PHE A 473 16.29 -1.33 -21.48
CA PHE A 473 15.75 -0.13 -22.12
C PHE A 473 16.83 0.86 -22.61
#